data_49cff7750be6776f4ac702f10f91cb34
#
_entry.id   49cff7750be6776f4ac702f10f91cb34
#
_cell.length_a   1.000
_cell.length_b   1.000
_cell.length_c   1.000
_cell.angle_alpha   90.00
_cell.angle_beta   90.00
_cell.angle_gamma   90.00
#
_symmetry.space_group_name_H-M   'P 1'
#
loop_
_entity.id
_entity.type
_entity.pdbx_description
1 polymer ?
#
loop_
_entity_poly.entity_id
_entity_poly.type
_entity_poly.pdbx_seq_one_letter_code
_entity_poly.pdbx_strand_id
1 'polypeptide(L)'
;MSRNNTVSQQRNYSVLDVQAAKEIALVWLERVQLEHAISFGLPEVDDRYHIWRVPLLNAATQERIGEGVIDAYTSLLLEDRSTAPAVLETRLLGRQRPQAACRESAGPATRSRSNGTYALSSLRNTIANGDCERVLQGLPASSADLVFTSPPYYNARPEYTDYITYEEYLLKIRKVIQNVHRVLAEGRFFVINISPVLVRRASRSEASKRIAVPFDMHRLFVEEGYDFIDDIIWEKPEGAGWATGRGRRFAADRNPLQYKPVPVTEYILVYRKRTARLIDWNIRAHPDQELVEASRIGDDYERTNIWRITPAHDPRHPAIFPVELAERVISYYSFKGDVVLDPFAGIGTVGKAASRLARRFVLIEQDAKYVAIMCEEVKVWLGKDAAQVTTINCAPIGDFIGLSDTWKQNVIKEGSPSYEVSSDSDQHEVH
;
A
#
# COMPACT_ATOMS: atom_id res chain seq x y z
N MET A 1 -5.15 22.30 -39.59
CA MET A 1 -5.84 23.32 -38.78
C MET A 1 -7.22 22.76 -38.40
N SER A 2 -7.39 22.28 -37.21
CA SER A 2 -8.69 22.16 -36.58
C SER A 2 -8.43 22.06 -35.06
N ARG A 3 -8.68 23.16 -34.37
CA ARG A 3 -8.58 23.26 -32.92
C ARG A 3 -9.80 22.58 -32.32
N ASN A 4 -9.65 21.46 -31.66
CA ASN A 4 -10.67 20.92 -30.77
C ASN A 4 -10.73 21.81 -29.52
N ASN A 5 -11.68 22.74 -29.51
CA ASN A 5 -12.13 23.41 -28.31
C ASN A 5 -12.91 22.39 -27.46
N THR A 6 -12.26 21.82 -26.47
CA THR A 6 -12.96 21.19 -25.35
C THR A 6 -13.59 22.32 -24.54
N VAL A 7 -14.86 22.57 -24.79
CA VAL A 7 -15.70 23.42 -23.94
C VAL A 7 -15.80 22.73 -22.58
N SER A 8 -15.13 23.29 -21.57
CA SER A 8 -15.42 22.96 -20.19
C SER A 8 -16.88 23.36 -19.96
N GLN A 9 -17.78 22.38 -19.86
CA GLN A 9 -19.17 22.63 -19.45
C GLN A 9 -19.09 23.24 -18.05
N GLN A 10 -19.30 24.54 -17.94
CA GLN A 10 -19.53 25.21 -16.67
C GLN A 10 -20.78 24.57 -16.04
N ARG A 11 -20.56 23.85 -14.95
CA ARG A 11 -21.64 23.19 -14.21
C ARG A 11 -22.42 24.28 -13.47
N ASN A 12 -23.64 24.52 -13.86
CA ASN A 12 -24.53 25.48 -13.20
C ASN A 12 -25.22 24.82 -11.99
N TYR A 13 -24.46 24.49 -10.96
CA TYR A 13 -25.03 24.04 -9.68
C TYR A 13 -25.63 25.23 -8.95
N SER A 14 -26.78 25.04 -8.30
CA SER A 14 -27.40 26.01 -7.39
C SER A 14 -26.72 25.96 -6.02
N VAL A 15 -26.20 24.78 -5.61
CA VAL A 15 -25.40 24.62 -4.39
C VAL A 15 -23.93 24.72 -4.77
N LEU A 16 -23.33 25.88 -4.51
CA LEU A 16 -22.01 26.23 -5.03
C LEU A 16 -20.85 25.79 -4.14
N ASP A 17 -21.09 25.67 -2.85
CA ASP A 17 -20.02 25.40 -1.88
C ASP A 17 -20.49 24.59 -0.66
N VAL A 18 -19.52 24.23 0.16
CA VAL A 18 -19.68 23.46 1.40
C VAL A 18 -20.61 24.14 2.40
N GLN A 19 -20.60 25.47 2.46
CA GLN A 19 -21.40 26.23 3.40
C GLN A 19 -22.87 26.18 3.01
N ALA A 20 -23.17 26.41 1.74
CA ALA A 20 -24.54 26.31 1.19
C ALA A 20 -25.12 24.89 1.41
N ALA A 21 -24.31 23.83 1.22
CA ALA A 21 -24.77 22.47 1.47
C ALA A 21 -25.08 22.23 2.96
N LYS A 22 -24.30 22.78 3.88
CA LYS A 22 -24.58 22.69 5.33
C LYS A 22 -25.83 23.45 5.73
N GLU A 23 -26.07 24.62 5.17
CA GLU A 23 -27.25 25.43 5.47
C GLU A 23 -28.55 24.72 5.04
N ILE A 24 -28.55 24.09 3.87
CA ILE A 24 -29.70 23.30 3.42
C ILE A 24 -29.94 22.08 4.35
N ALA A 25 -28.88 21.39 4.75
CA ALA A 25 -29.00 20.29 5.69
C ALA A 25 -29.48 20.75 7.07
N LEU A 26 -29.08 21.94 7.52
CA LEU A 26 -29.50 22.51 8.81
C LEU A 26 -31.00 22.80 8.80
N VAL A 27 -31.53 23.43 7.76
CA VAL A 27 -32.97 23.71 7.61
C VAL A 27 -33.80 22.42 7.66
N TRP A 28 -33.27 21.34 7.10
CA TRP A 28 -33.93 20.04 7.20
C TRP A 28 -33.87 19.47 8.63
N LEU A 29 -32.72 19.57 9.31
CA LEU A 29 -32.59 19.11 10.69
C LEU A 29 -33.48 19.91 11.66
N GLU A 30 -33.64 21.22 11.45
CA GLU A 30 -34.58 22.07 12.20
C GLU A 30 -36.02 21.59 12.05
N ARG A 31 -36.43 21.22 10.82
CA ARG A 31 -37.74 20.68 10.55
C ARG A 31 -38.04 19.39 11.29
N VAL A 32 -37.01 18.54 11.48
CA VAL A 32 -37.13 17.27 12.20
C VAL A 32 -36.68 17.36 13.67
N GLN A 33 -36.39 18.57 14.16
CA GLN A 33 -36.03 18.88 15.57
C GLN A 33 -34.75 18.15 16.07
N LEU A 34 -33.76 17.97 15.20
CA LEU A 34 -32.49 17.29 15.50
C LEU A 34 -31.26 18.20 15.43
N GLU A 35 -31.44 19.49 15.14
CA GLU A 35 -30.37 20.47 14.89
C GLU A 35 -29.41 20.65 16.07
N HIS A 36 -29.90 20.50 17.31
CA HIS A 36 -29.06 20.65 18.50
C HIS A 36 -28.24 19.41 18.83
N ALA A 37 -28.65 18.24 18.35
CA ALA A 37 -28.00 16.97 18.64
C ALA A 37 -27.02 16.54 17.54
N ILE A 38 -27.03 17.20 16.38
CA ILE A 38 -26.26 16.82 15.20
C ILE A 38 -25.36 17.98 14.78
N SER A 39 -24.09 17.65 14.52
CA SER A 39 -23.11 18.52 13.86
C SER A 39 -22.77 17.98 12.47
N PHE A 40 -22.08 18.78 11.67
CA PHE A 40 -21.76 18.42 10.29
C PHE A 40 -20.29 18.04 10.13
N GLY A 41 -20.03 16.96 9.41
CA GLY A 41 -18.73 16.67 8.83
C GLY A 41 -18.42 17.57 7.63
N LEU A 42 -17.40 17.21 6.85
CA LEU A 42 -17.08 17.91 5.61
C LEU A 42 -18.00 17.42 4.49
N PRO A 43 -18.84 18.28 3.90
CA PRO A 43 -19.65 17.93 2.73
C PRO A 43 -18.77 17.66 1.51
N GLU A 44 -19.17 16.68 0.72
CA GLU A 44 -18.53 16.31 -0.54
C GLU A 44 -19.53 16.32 -1.69
N VAL A 45 -19.11 16.78 -2.87
CA VAL A 45 -19.92 16.72 -4.07
C VAL A 45 -19.63 15.40 -4.82
N ASP A 46 -20.67 14.65 -5.13
CA ASP A 46 -20.62 13.50 -6.03
C ASP A 46 -21.07 13.93 -7.44
N ASP A 47 -20.10 14.27 -8.24
CA ASP A 47 -20.29 14.78 -9.60
C ASP A 47 -20.98 13.81 -10.56
N ARG A 48 -20.93 12.49 -10.28
CA ARG A 48 -21.57 11.47 -11.11
C ARG A 48 -23.09 11.50 -11.00
N TYR A 49 -23.57 11.87 -9.81
CA TYR A 49 -24.99 11.92 -9.49
C TYR A 49 -25.49 13.32 -9.29
N HIS A 50 -24.62 14.35 -9.42
CA HIS A 50 -24.93 15.76 -9.21
C HIS A 50 -25.59 16.03 -7.85
N ILE A 51 -25.01 15.44 -6.79
CA ILE A 51 -25.52 15.57 -5.43
C ILE A 51 -24.40 16.01 -4.47
N TRP A 52 -24.78 16.68 -3.39
CA TRP A 52 -23.95 16.89 -2.23
C TRP A 52 -24.25 15.85 -1.15
N ARG A 53 -23.23 15.28 -0.56
CA ARG A 53 -23.32 14.41 0.62
C ARG A 53 -22.83 15.18 1.83
N VAL A 54 -23.71 15.42 2.80
CA VAL A 54 -23.41 16.13 4.04
C VAL A 54 -23.34 15.11 5.18
N PRO A 55 -22.17 14.75 5.69
CA PRO A 55 -22.06 13.83 6.81
C PRO A 55 -22.68 14.43 8.08
N LEU A 56 -23.52 13.66 8.74
CA LEU A 56 -24.18 14.00 10.01
C LEU A 56 -23.47 13.30 11.15
N LEU A 57 -23.01 14.09 12.12
CA LEU A 57 -22.25 13.62 13.27
C LEU A 57 -23.06 13.87 14.55
N ASN A 58 -22.97 12.96 15.52
CA ASN A 58 -23.43 13.22 16.86
C ASN A 58 -22.65 14.40 17.46
N ALA A 59 -23.32 15.47 17.89
CA ALA A 59 -22.65 16.69 18.35
C ALA A 59 -21.77 16.44 19.61
N ALA A 60 -22.13 15.47 20.46
CA ALA A 60 -21.39 15.15 21.67
C ALA A 60 -20.20 14.22 21.43
N THR A 61 -20.36 13.17 20.61
CA THR A 61 -19.31 12.14 20.40
C THR A 61 -18.50 12.36 19.14
N GLN A 62 -18.96 13.22 18.21
CA GLN A 62 -18.39 13.43 16.88
C GLN A 62 -18.38 12.16 15.98
N GLU A 63 -19.11 11.14 16.37
CA GLU A 63 -19.27 9.94 15.55
C GLU A 63 -20.26 10.19 14.40
N ARG A 64 -19.97 9.65 13.23
CA ARG A 64 -20.87 9.73 12.08
C ARG A 64 -22.12 8.87 12.31
N ILE A 65 -23.28 9.50 12.33
CA ILE A 65 -24.57 8.86 12.56
C ILE A 65 -25.43 8.77 11.29
N GLY A 66 -25.05 9.48 10.23
CA GLY A 66 -25.77 9.45 8.98
C GLY A 66 -25.24 10.41 7.93
N GLU A 67 -26.05 10.68 6.92
CA GLU A 67 -25.80 11.70 5.91
C GLU A 67 -27.10 12.34 5.43
N GLY A 68 -27.04 13.63 5.08
CA GLY A 68 -28.01 14.34 4.28
C GLY A 68 -27.55 14.39 2.82
N VAL A 69 -28.45 14.11 1.89
CA VAL A 69 -28.15 14.14 0.45
C VAL A 69 -28.94 15.25 -0.21
N ILE A 70 -28.25 16.15 -0.94
CA ILE A 70 -28.86 17.34 -1.53
C ILE A 70 -28.61 17.30 -3.05
N ASP A 71 -29.63 17.56 -3.82
CA ASP A 71 -29.50 17.72 -5.27
C ASP A 71 -28.77 19.04 -5.59
N ALA A 72 -27.68 18.96 -6.33
CA ALA A 72 -26.81 20.09 -6.58
C ALA A 72 -27.43 21.17 -7.50
N TYR A 73 -28.38 20.79 -8.34
CA TYR A 73 -29.09 21.72 -9.25
C TYR A 73 -30.30 22.39 -8.61
N THR A 74 -31.10 21.62 -7.84
CA THR A 74 -32.37 22.12 -7.31
C THR A 74 -32.27 22.65 -5.90
N SER A 75 -31.17 22.43 -5.22
CA SER A 75 -30.95 22.73 -3.77
C SER A 75 -31.96 22.01 -2.85
N LEU A 76 -32.58 20.94 -3.33
CA LEU A 76 -33.52 20.16 -2.54
C LEU A 76 -32.80 19.02 -1.80
N LEU A 77 -33.13 18.85 -0.54
CA LEU A 77 -32.70 17.65 0.19
C LEU A 77 -33.51 16.45 -0.28
N LEU A 78 -32.84 15.38 -0.65
CA LEU A 78 -33.42 14.13 -1.14
C LEU A 78 -33.66 13.21 0.08
N GLU A 79 -34.88 13.25 0.63
CA GLU A 79 -35.20 12.50 1.85
C GLU A 79 -35.09 10.99 1.67
N ASP A 80 -35.43 10.48 0.47
CA ASP A 80 -35.31 9.07 0.09
C ASP A 80 -33.87 8.56 0.02
N ARG A 81 -32.91 9.46 -0.14
CA ARG A 81 -31.46 9.17 -0.19
C ARG A 81 -30.72 9.58 1.08
N SER A 82 -31.35 10.37 1.92
CA SER A 82 -30.83 10.81 3.21
C SER A 82 -31.12 9.78 4.31
N THR A 83 -30.33 9.81 5.37
CA THR A 83 -30.59 8.96 6.53
C THR A 83 -31.91 9.40 7.18
N ALA A 84 -32.86 8.48 7.28
CA ALA A 84 -34.17 8.77 7.84
C ALA A 84 -34.09 9.31 9.29
N PRO A 85 -34.91 10.32 9.69
CA PRO A 85 -34.87 10.91 11.02
C PRO A 85 -34.97 9.89 12.16
N ALA A 86 -35.84 8.90 12.07
CA ALA A 86 -36.00 7.85 13.08
C ALA A 86 -34.72 7.00 13.28
N VAL A 87 -33.91 6.85 12.22
CA VAL A 87 -32.60 6.17 12.29
C VAL A 87 -31.59 7.07 13.00
N LEU A 88 -31.61 8.39 12.72
CA LEU A 88 -30.75 9.35 13.41
C LEU A 88 -31.06 9.40 14.92
N GLU A 89 -32.34 9.49 15.29
CA GLU A 89 -32.77 9.43 16.71
C GLU A 89 -32.31 8.15 17.39
N THR A 90 -32.49 7.00 16.75
CA THR A 90 -32.05 5.70 17.30
C THR A 90 -30.53 5.67 17.55
N ARG A 91 -29.76 6.27 16.64
CA ARG A 91 -28.30 6.35 16.76
C ARG A 91 -27.85 7.37 17.81
N LEU A 92 -28.58 8.46 17.98
CA LEU A 92 -28.35 9.46 19.03
C LEU A 92 -28.64 8.90 20.40
N LEU A 93 -29.68 8.07 20.56
CA LEU A 93 -30.08 7.44 21.85
C LEU A 93 -29.15 6.29 22.26
N GLY A 94 -28.10 5.99 21.50
CA GLY A 94 -27.04 5.08 21.91
C GLY A 94 -27.51 3.66 22.25
N ARG A 95 -28.48 3.10 21.52
CA ARG A 95 -28.76 1.66 21.61
C ARG A 95 -27.57 0.90 21.03
N GLN A 96 -26.66 0.52 21.92
CA GLN A 96 -25.56 -0.38 21.63
C GLN A 96 -26.11 -1.64 20.96
N ARG A 97 -25.75 -1.88 19.70
CA ARG A 97 -25.70 -3.26 19.21
C ARG A 97 -24.77 -4.02 20.16
N PRO A 98 -25.08 -5.29 20.52
CA PRO A 98 -24.09 -6.13 21.20
C PRO A 98 -22.85 -6.14 20.29
N GLN A 99 -21.78 -5.52 20.75
CA GLN A 99 -20.49 -5.63 20.13
C GLN A 99 -20.08 -7.10 20.15
N ALA A 100 -20.08 -7.74 18.96
CA ALA A 100 -19.16 -8.81 18.76
C ALA A 100 -17.78 -8.21 19.09
N ALA A 101 -17.10 -8.82 20.05
CA ALA A 101 -15.92 -8.27 20.71
C ALA A 101 -14.82 -7.90 19.71
N CYS A 102 -14.94 -6.73 19.09
CA CYS A 102 -13.79 -5.98 18.62
C CYS A 102 -13.19 -5.33 19.87
N ARG A 103 -12.03 -5.81 20.27
CA ARG A 103 -11.22 -5.17 21.29
C ARG A 103 -11.14 -3.68 20.99
N GLU A 104 -11.38 -2.88 21.99
CA GLU A 104 -11.32 -1.43 21.99
C GLU A 104 -10.08 -0.97 21.19
N SER A 105 -10.31 -0.46 19.98
CA SER A 105 -9.35 0.45 19.39
C SER A 105 -9.35 1.68 20.29
N ALA A 106 -8.19 2.06 20.79
CA ALA A 106 -7.99 3.28 21.54
C ALA A 106 -8.82 4.40 20.90
N GLY A 107 -9.60 5.13 21.71
CA GLY A 107 -10.50 6.19 21.28
C GLY A 107 -9.81 7.20 20.36
N PRO A 108 -10.57 8.05 19.62
CA PRO A 108 -9.99 8.99 18.68
C PRO A 108 -8.96 9.82 19.42
N ALA A 109 -7.69 9.58 19.07
CA ALA A 109 -6.61 10.37 19.61
C ALA A 109 -6.96 11.82 19.31
N THR A 110 -7.20 12.61 20.36
CA THR A 110 -7.33 14.05 20.27
C THR A 110 -6.28 14.52 19.27
N ARG A 111 -6.71 15.22 18.21
CA ARG A 111 -5.85 15.76 17.15
C ARG A 111 -4.85 16.72 17.79
N SER A 112 -3.85 16.18 18.45
CA SER A 112 -2.65 16.91 18.78
C SER A 112 -2.04 17.30 17.43
N ARG A 113 -2.01 18.58 17.13
CA ARG A 113 -1.10 19.14 16.14
C ARG A 113 0.32 18.89 16.68
N SER A 114 0.77 17.65 16.60
CA SER A 114 2.17 17.36 16.87
C SER A 114 2.96 18.05 15.75
N ASN A 115 3.65 19.12 16.11
CA ASN A 115 4.70 19.73 15.30
C ASN A 115 5.90 18.77 15.22
N GLY A 116 5.66 17.53 14.79
CA GLY A 116 6.72 16.58 14.55
C GLY A 116 7.51 17.04 13.33
N THR A 117 8.81 17.17 13.49
CA THR A 117 9.74 17.48 12.41
C THR A 117 9.72 16.32 11.41
N TYR A 118 9.61 16.60 10.11
CA TYR A 118 9.78 15.59 9.07
C TYR A 118 11.26 15.16 9.08
N ALA A 119 11.50 13.87 9.23
CA ALA A 119 12.86 13.31 9.23
C ALA A 119 13.09 12.56 7.92
N LEU A 120 14.05 13.00 7.14
CA LEU A 120 14.54 12.26 5.97
C LEU A 120 15.34 11.05 6.44
N SER A 121 15.13 9.90 5.79
CA SER A 121 15.99 8.75 6.00
C SER A 121 17.42 9.06 5.56
N SER A 122 18.38 8.63 6.34
CA SER A 122 19.81 8.79 6.02
C SER A 122 20.47 7.49 5.53
N LEU A 123 19.70 6.39 5.36
CA LEU A 123 20.23 5.11 4.88
C LEU A 123 20.69 5.22 3.43
N ARG A 124 21.82 4.58 3.13
CA ARG A 124 22.35 4.43 1.77
C ARG A 124 21.76 3.21 1.09
N ASN A 125 21.96 3.11 -0.22
CA ASN A 125 21.69 1.87 -0.96
C ASN A 125 22.42 0.70 -0.31
N THR A 126 21.66 -0.32 0.11
CA THR A 126 22.21 -1.44 0.89
C THR A 126 21.64 -2.77 0.43
N ILE A 127 22.51 -3.76 0.34
CA ILE A 127 22.16 -5.17 0.16
C ILE A 127 22.62 -5.91 1.41
N ALA A 128 21.70 -6.55 2.12
CA ALA A 128 21.99 -7.31 3.32
C ALA A 128 21.74 -8.81 3.10
N ASN A 129 22.75 -9.62 3.31
CA ASN A 129 22.60 -11.08 3.31
C ASN A 129 22.29 -11.57 4.72
N GLY A 130 21.10 -12.10 4.92
CA GLY A 130 20.69 -12.65 6.21
C GLY A 130 19.19 -12.84 6.37
N ASP A 131 18.78 -13.43 7.48
CA ASP A 131 17.38 -13.55 7.84
C ASP A 131 16.75 -12.17 8.07
N CYS A 132 15.64 -11.90 7.38
CA CYS A 132 15.01 -10.58 7.39
C CYS A 132 14.56 -10.14 8.80
N GLU A 133 14.10 -11.06 9.66
CA GLU A 133 13.70 -10.72 11.02
C GLU A 133 14.87 -10.13 11.81
N ARG A 134 16.06 -10.73 11.68
CA ARG A 134 17.28 -10.28 12.35
C ARG A 134 17.82 -8.97 11.77
N VAL A 135 17.90 -8.88 10.44
CA VAL A 135 18.42 -7.67 9.78
C VAL A 135 17.52 -6.48 10.09
N LEU A 136 16.20 -6.65 10.04
CA LEU A 136 15.24 -5.61 10.39
C LEU A 136 15.39 -5.11 11.82
N GLN A 137 15.70 -5.99 12.80
CA GLN A 137 15.94 -5.59 14.20
C GLN A 137 17.13 -4.62 14.34
N GLY A 138 18.16 -4.75 13.49
CA GLY A 138 19.31 -3.87 13.48
C GLY A 138 19.07 -2.50 12.80
N LEU A 139 18.06 -2.36 11.94
CA LEU A 139 17.76 -1.11 11.25
C LEU A 139 17.27 -0.03 12.22
N PRO A 140 17.64 1.24 12.01
CA PRO A 140 17.11 2.36 12.80
C PRO A 140 15.57 2.44 12.68
N ALA A 141 14.92 2.91 13.74
CA ALA A 141 13.48 3.19 13.68
C ALA A 141 13.19 4.32 12.68
N SER A 142 12.06 4.23 11.98
CA SER A 142 11.60 5.24 11.02
C SER A 142 12.64 5.58 9.93
N SER A 143 13.39 4.58 9.46
CA SER A 143 14.46 4.74 8.48
C SER A 143 14.09 4.26 7.06
N ALA A 144 12.92 3.68 6.87
CA ALA A 144 12.38 3.34 5.56
C ALA A 144 11.14 4.19 5.26
N ASP A 145 10.99 4.60 4.01
CA ASP A 145 9.90 5.48 3.56
C ASP A 145 8.81 4.71 2.83
N LEU A 146 9.15 3.60 2.20
CA LEU A 146 8.24 2.66 1.58
C LEU A 146 8.73 1.24 1.84
N VAL A 147 7.81 0.33 2.10
CA VAL A 147 8.09 -1.11 2.02
C VAL A 147 7.28 -1.68 0.88
N PHE A 148 7.96 -2.33 -0.06
CA PHE A 148 7.32 -3.12 -1.09
C PHE A 148 7.99 -4.49 -1.21
N THR A 149 7.19 -5.56 -1.11
CA THR A 149 7.72 -6.92 -1.10
C THR A 149 6.71 -7.95 -1.58
N SER A 150 7.23 -9.12 -1.95
CA SER A 150 6.45 -10.34 -2.15
C SER A 150 7.09 -11.45 -1.32
N PRO A 151 6.53 -11.79 -0.16
CA PRO A 151 7.10 -12.81 0.71
C PRO A 151 7.06 -14.19 0.05
N PRO A 152 7.88 -15.16 0.48
CA PRO A 152 7.78 -16.52 0.01
C PRO A 152 6.38 -17.06 0.32
N TYR A 153 5.70 -17.63 -0.69
CA TYR A 153 4.35 -18.17 -0.52
C TYR A 153 4.42 -19.54 0.16
N TYR A 154 3.60 -19.72 1.17
CA TYR A 154 3.55 -20.95 1.97
C TYR A 154 3.50 -22.20 1.09
N ASN A 155 4.48 -23.08 1.22
CA ASN A 155 4.62 -24.35 0.49
C ASN A 155 4.34 -24.26 -1.03
N ALA A 156 4.50 -23.08 -1.62
CA ALA A 156 4.28 -22.90 -3.05
C ALA A 156 5.39 -23.53 -3.89
N ARG A 157 6.58 -23.65 -3.33
CA ARG A 157 7.78 -24.22 -3.98
C ARG A 157 8.60 -25.05 -3.01
N PRO A 158 9.35 -26.06 -3.53
CA PRO A 158 10.25 -26.89 -2.71
C PRO A 158 11.31 -26.05 -1.99
N GLU A 159 11.76 -24.94 -2.59
CA GLU A 159 12.79 -24.05 -2.03
C GLU A 159 12.29 -23.25 -0.81
N TYR A 160 10.97 -23.23 -0.56
CA TYR A 160 10.33 -22.51 0.55
C TYR A 160 9.73 -23.47 1.58
N THR A 161 10.36 -24.61 1.80
CA THR A 161 9.84 -25.69 2.67
C THR A 161 10.24 -25.52 4.15
N ASP A 162 10.68 -24.34 4.56
CA ASP A 162 11.17 -24.07 5.93
C ASP A 162 10.03 -24.05 6.98
N TYR A 163 8.79 -24.12 6.55
CA TYR A 163 7.62 -24.09 7.44
C TYR A 163 6.95 -25.47 7.51
N ILE A 164 6.82 -25.98 8.71
CA ILE A 164 6.14 -27.24 8.98
C ILE A 164 4.63 -27.01 8.92
N THR A 165 4.13 -25.90 9.51
CA THR A 165 2.70 -25.57 9.56
C THR A 165 2.41 -24.19 8.97
N TYR A 166 1.15 -23.96 8.61
CA TYR A 166 0.70 -22.67 8.13
C TYR A 166 0.72 -21.60 9.24
N GLU A 167 0.47 -22.01 10.46
CA GLU A 167 0.52 -21.18 11.65
C GLU A 167 1.95 -20.65 11.92
N GLU A 168 2.96 -21.50 11.77
CA GLU A 168 4.36 -21.08 11.87
C GLU A 168 4.75 -20.06 10.81
N TYR A 169 4.29 -20.27 9.57
CA TYR A 169 4.44 -19.30 8.50
C TYR A 169 3.83 -17.94 8.88
N LEU A 170 2.58 -17.92 9.35
CA LEU A 170 1.90 -16.69 9.76
C LEU A 170 2.61 -16.01 10.94
N LEU A 171 3.13 -16.78 11.91
CA LEU A 171 3.90 -16.24 13.04
C LEU A 171 5.19 -15.55 12.56
N LYS A 172 5.93 -16.16 11.62
CA LYS A 172 7.12 -15.54 11.05
C LYS A 172 6.79 -14.25 10.32
N ILE A 173 5.77 -14.26 9.47
CA ILE A 173 5.35 -13.06 8.76
C ILE A 173 4.88 -11.96 9.73
N ARG A 174 4.17 -12.31 10.80
CA ARG A 174 3.79 -11.36 11.85
C ARG A 174 5.01 -10.65 12.45
N LYS A 175 6.08 -11.38 12.76
CA LYS A 175 7.31 -10.78 13.29
C LYS A 175 7.97 -9.84 12.29
N VAL A 176 7.97 -10.20 11.00
CA VAL A 176 8.45 -9.28 9.94
C VAL A 176 7.60 -8.02 9.90
N ILE A 177 6.26 -8.12 9.92
CA ILE A 177 5.35 -6.97 9.93
C ILE A 177 5.62 -6.08 11.15
N GLN A 178 5.82 -6.65 12.35
CA GLN A 178 6.15 -5.92 13.58
C GLN A 178 7.49 -5.18 13.47
N ASN A 179 8.53 -5.84 12.98
CA ASN A 179 9.84 -5.22 12.80
C ASN A 179 9.79 -4.10 11.74
N VAL A 180 9.07 -4.33 10.64
CA VAL A 180 8.83 -3.31 9.62
C VAL A 180 8.03 -2.14 10.18
N HIS A 181 7.04 -2.36 11.06
CA HIS A 181 6.29 -1.28 11.69
C HIS A 181 7.22 -0.31 12.46
N ARG A 182 8.25 -0.83 13.12
CA ARG A 182 9.25 0.00 13.80
C ARG A 182 10.12 0.79 12.80
N VAL A 183 10.54 0.12 11.73
CA VAL A 183 11.49 0.67 10.73
C VAL A 183 10.82 1.64 9.76
N LEU A 184 9.57 1.42 9.41
CA LEU A 184 8.80 2.27 8.52
C LEU A 184 8.48 3.62 9.17
N ALA A 185 8.71 4.72 8.46
CA ALA A 185 8.41 6.06 8.92
C ALA A 185 6.90 6.26 9.15
N GLU A 186 6.54 7.20 10.01
CA GLU A 186 5.15 7.43 10.42
C GLU A 186 4.26 7.86 9.24
N GLY A 187 3.12 7.17 9.08
CA GLY A 187 2.16 7.47 8.03
C GLY A 187 2.59 7.08 6.61
N ARG A 188 3.68 6.32 6.49
CA ARG A 188 4.19 5.78 5.23
C ARG A 188 3.59 4.40 4.95
N PHE A 189 3.88 3.83 3.78
CA PHE A 189 3.16 2.69 3.25
C PHE A 189 3.96 1.40 3.28
N PHE A 190 3.25 0.32 3.57
CA PHE A 190 3.70 -1.06 3.35
C PHE A 190 2.80 -1.69 2.29
N VAL A 191 3.39 -2.04 1.16
CA VAL A 191 2.70 -2.67 0.03
C VAL A 191 3.18 -4.11 -0.09
N ILE A 192 2.26 -5.06 -0.19
CA ILE A 192 2.59 -6.48 -0.27
C ILE A 192 1.93 -7.12 -1.48
N ASN A 193 2.72 -7.80 -2.33
CA ASN A 193 2.20 -8.64 -3.41
C ASN A 193 2.03 -10.06 -2.92
N ILE A 194 0.81 -10.62 -3.00
CA ILE A 194 0.47 -11.93 -2.47
C ILE A 194 -0.70 -12.59 -3.20
N SER A 195 -0.76 -13.92 -3.17
CA SER A 195 -1.80 -14.70 -3.84
C SER A 195 -2.27 -15.86 -2.96
N PRO A 196 -3.54 -16.31 -3.11
CA PRO A 196 -3.99 -17.57 -2.51
C PRO A 196 -3.14 -18.75 -2.96
N VAL A 197 -2.83 -19.65 -2.04
CA VAL A 197 -1.96 -20.80 -2.30
C VAL A 197 -2.79 -22.06 -2.51
N LEU A 198 -2.51 -22.79 -3.59
CA LEU A 198 -3.14 -24.07 -3.87
C LEU A 198 -2.55 -25.18 -2.97
N VAL A 199 -3.40 -25.79 -2.14
CA VAL A 199 -3.03 -26.99 -1.41
C VAL A 199 -3.14 -28.19 -2.34
N ARG A 200 -2.02 -28.88 -2.57
CA ARG A 200 -2.01 -30.11 -3.33
C ARG A 200 -2.73 -31.20 -2.51
N ARG A 201 -3.66 -31.89 -3.13
CA ARG A 201 -4.29 -33.07 -2.51
C ARG A 201 -3.27 -34.20 -2.39
N ALA A 202 -3.24 -34.88 -1.25
CA ALA A 202 -2.38 -36.05 -1.04
C ALA A 202 -2.90 -37.29 -1.77
N SER A 203 -4.22 -37.40 -1.96
CA SER A 203 -4.87 -38.54 -2.60
C SER A 203 -5.98 -38.13 -3.59
N ARG A 204 -6.47 -39.08 -4.39
CA ARG A 204 -7.61 -38.83 -5.29
C ARG A 204 -8.93 -38.63 -4.54
N SER A 205 -9.02 -39.10 -3.31
CA SER A 205 -10.20 -38.97 -2.45
C SER A 205 -10.32 -37.61 -1.77
N GLU A 206 -9.28 -36.78 -1.84
CA GLU A 206 -9.29 -35.46 -1.24
C GLU A 206 -9.70 -34.39 -2.24
N ALA A 207 -10.47 -33.39 -1.78
CA ALA A 207 -10.78 -32.21 -2.56
C ALA A 207 -9.57 -31.26 -2.60
N SER A 208 -9.25 -30.71 -3.77
CA SER A 208 -8.28 -29.60 -3.85
C SER A 208 -8.91 -28.35 -3.23
N LYS A 209 -8.14 -27.66 -2.37
CA LYS A 209 -8.54 -26.41 -1.70
C LYS A 209 -7.44 -25.36 -1.84
N ARG A 210 -7.76 -24.13 -1.52
CA ARG A 210 -6.79 -23.01 -1.46
C ARG A 210 -6.77 -22.43 -0.06
N ILE A 211 -5.59 -22.02 0.38
CA ILE A 211 -5.43 -21.19 1.57
C ILE A 211 -5.58 -19.75 1.11
N ALA A 212 -6.42 -19.02 1.81
CA ALA A 212 -6.75 -17.62 1.50
C ALA A 212 -5.74 -16.65 2.12
N VAL A 213 -4.45 -16.87 1.85
CA VAL A 213 -3.32 -16.15 2.45
C VAL A 213 -3.49 -14.62 2.45
N PRO A 214 -4.00 -13.95 1.39
CA PRO A 214 -4.19 -12.50 1.40
C PRO A 214 -5.12 -12.00 2.52
N PHE A 215 -6.14 -12.77 2.89
CA PHE A 215 -7.11 -12.40 3.93
C PHE A 215 -6.54 -12.62 5.34
N ASP A 216 -5.73 -13.67 5.53
CA ASP A 216 -5.01 -13.88 6.79
C ASP A 216 -3.93 -12.78 6.98
N MET A 217 -3.22 -12.41 5.91
CA MET A 217 -2.30 -11.28 5.92
C MET A 217 -2.99 -9.98 6.31
N HIS A 218 -4.16 -9.69 5.73
CA HIS A 218 -4.93 -8.50 6.08
C HIS A 218 -5.16 -8.41 7.59
N ARG A 219 -5.57 -9.52 8.22
CA ARG A 219 -5.78 -9.56 9.67
C ARG A 219 -4.50 -9.22 10.44
N LEU A 220 -3.36 -9.80 10.05
CA LEU A 220 -2.07 -9.53 10.69
C LEU A 220 -1.71 -8.04 10.61
N PHE A 221 -1.82 -7.41 9.46
CA PHE A 221 -1.51 -5.99 9.30
C PHE A 221 -2.38 -5.09 10.18
N VAL A 222 -3.69 -5.34 10.23
CA VAL A 222 -4.61 -4.54 11.05
C VAL A 222 -4.30 -4.70 12.54
N GLU A 223 -4.01 -5.94 12.99
CA GLU A 223 -3.64 -6.23 14.38
C GLU A 223 -2.31 -5.56 14.77
N GLU A 224 -1.35 -5.46 13.84
CA GLU A 224 -0.03 -4.86 14.07
C GLU A 224 0.03 -3.34 13.81
N GLY A 225 -1.13 -2.68 13.71
CA GLY A 225 -1.19 -1.22 13.73
C GLY A 225 -1.09 -0.55 12.35
N TYR A 226 -1.56 -1.22 11.32
CA TYR A 226 -1.70 -0.64 9.99
C TYR A 226 -3.16 -0.39 9.63
N ASP A 227 -3.42 0.62 8.82
CA ASP A 227 -4.70 0.89 8.20
C ASP A 227 -4.68 0.37 6.77
N PHE A 228 -5.72 -0.36 6.38
CA PHE A 228 -5.91 -0.82 5.01
C PHE A 228 -6.33 0.36 4.13
N ILE A 229 -5.64 0.55 3.02
CA ILE A 229 -5.87 1.68 2.11
C ILE A 229 -6.51 1.22 0.82
N ASP A 230 -5.95 0.16 0.18
CA ASP A 230 -6.46 -0.28 -1.12
C ASP A 230 -6.11 -1.75 -1.40
N ASP A 231 -6.86 -2.37 -2.33
CA ASP A 231 -6.63 -3.67 -2.93
C ASP A 231 -6.44 -3.55 -4.44
N ILE A 232 -5.21 -3.58 -4.87
CA ILE A 232 -4.88 -3.55 -6.29
C ILE A 232 -4.81 -5.00 -6.78
N ILE A 233 -5.44 -5.28 -7.91
CA ILE A 233 -5.44 -6.58 -8.56
C ILE A 233 -4.47 -6.55 -9.72
N TRP A 234 -3.36 -7.25 -9.59
CA TRP A 234 -2.49 -7.50 -10.73
C TRP A 234 -3.10 -8.61 -11.60
N GLU A 235 -3.67 -8.22 -12.74
CA GLU A 235 -4.23 -9.11 -13.73
C GLU A 235 -3.16 -9.50 -14.76
N LYS A 236 -2.92 -10.80 -14.88
CA LYS A 236 -1.98 -11.40 -15.84
C LYS A 236 -2.73 -11.80 -17.11
N PRO A 237 -2.09 -11.82 -18.28
CA PRO A 237 -2.70 -12.33 -19.49
C PRO A 237 -3.22 -13.76 -19.31
N GLU A 238 -4.29 -14.10 -20.00
CA GLU A 238 -4.80 -15.47 -20.03
C GLU A 238 -3.69 -16.44 -20.47
N GLY A 239 -3.58 -17.57 -19.77
CA GLY A 239 -2.50 -18.54 -20.02
C GLY A 239 -1.26 -18.37 -19.15
N ALA A 240 -1.01 -17.23 -18.53
CA ALA A 240 0.14 -17.00 -17.66
C ALA A 240 0.24 -17.98 -16.48
N GLY A 241 -0.90 -18.53 -16.03
CA GLY A 241 -0.95 -19.56 -14.97
C GLY A 241 -0.77 -21.01 -15.47
N TRP A 242 -0.71 -21.24 -16.76
CA TRP A 242 -0.71 -22.59 -17.33
C TRP A 242 0.66 -23.27 -17.20
N ALA A 243 1.74 -22.53 -17.27
CA ALA A 243 3.10 -23.05 -17.13
C ALA A 243 3.38 -23.67 -15.74
N THR A 244 2.67 -23.24 -14.70
CA THR A 244 2.82 -23.74 -13.33
C THR A 244 2.02 -25.03 -13.03
N GLY A 245 1.41 -25.66 -14.03
CA GLY A 245 0.55 -26.83 -13.88
C GLY A 245 -0.78 -26.56 -13.18
N ARG A 246 -1.03 -25.30 -12.80
CA ARG A 246 -2.26 -24.88 -12.10
C ARG A 246 -3.45 -24.74 -13.05
N GLY A 247 -3.22 -24.45 -14.35
CA GLY A 247 -4.27 -24.16 -15.32
C GLY A 247 -4.92 -25.38 -15.95
N ARG A 248 -4.14 -26.36 -16.37
CA ARG A 248 -4.64 -27.50 -17.19
C ARG A 248 -5.68 -28.39 -16.49
N ARG A 249 -5.69 -28.46 -15.16
CA ARG A 249 -6.58 -29.34 -14.41
C ARG A 249 -7.92 -28.71 -14.04
N PHE A 250 -8.06 -27.40 -14.17
CA PHE A 250 -9.26 -26.68 -13.74
C PHE A 250 -10.19 -26.29 -14.88
N ALA A 251 -9.65 -26.15 -16.11
CA ALA A 251 -10.42 -25.73 -17.27
C ALA A 251 -11.26 -26.87 -17.91
N ALA A 252 -11.01 -28.13 -17.53
CA ALA A 252 -11.58 -29.28 -18.23
C ALA A 252 -12.95 -29.73 -17.70
N ASP A 253 -13.41 -29.21 -16.57
CA ASP A 253 -14.65 -29.72 -15.94
C ASP A 253 -15.77 -28.68 -16.09
N ARG A 254 -16.79 -29.07 -16.91
CA ARG A 254 -17.95 -28.24 -17.23
C ARG A 254 -19.16 -28.55 -16.34
N ASN A 255 -19.04 -29.50 -15.38
CA ASN A 255 -20.13 -29.84 -14.52
C ASN A 255 -20.36 -28.74 -13.46
N PRO A 256 -21.62 -28.40 -13.14
CA PRO A 256 -21.94 -27.57 -11.99
C PRO A 256 -21.28 -28.12 -10.72
N LEU A 257 -20.91 -27.26 -9.79
CA LEU A 257 -20.21 -27.59 -8.54
C LEU A 257 -18.74 -28.03 -8.71
N GLN A 258 -18.29 -28.33 -9.92
CA GLN A 258 -16.90 -28.67 -10.23
C GLN A 258 -16.13 -27.52 -10.90
N TYR A 259 -16.79 -26.38 -11.11
CA TYR A 259 -16.16 -25.20 -11.70
C TYR A 259 -14.95 -24.73 -10.86
N LYS A 260 -13.82 -24.59 -11.51
CA LYS A 260 -12.56 -24.12 -10.92
C LYS A 260 -11.87 -23.17 -11.89
N PRO A 261 -11.89 -21.85 -11.59
CA PRO A 261 -11.23 -20.89 -12.46
C PRO A 261 -9.71 -21.05 -12.42
N VAL A 262 -9.08 -20.77 -13.55
CA VAL A 262 -7.61 -20.59 -13.61
C VAL A 262 -7.28 -19.23 -13.00
N PRO A 263 -6.45 -19.17 -11.95
CA PRO A 263 -6.09 -17.89 -11.36
C PRO A 263 -5.12 -17.14 -12.28
N VAL A 264 -5.52 -15.97 -12.69
CA VAL A 264 -4.71 -15.05 -13.48
C VAL A 264 -4.39 -13.77 -12.71
N THR A 265 -4.74 -13.71 -11.43
CA THR A 265 -4.59 -12.50 -10.61
C THR A 265 -3.72 -12.75 -9.38
N GLU A 266 -3.05 -11.68 -8.93
CA GLU A 266 -2.47 -11.56 -7.60
C GLU A 266 -2.97 -10.28 -6.93
N TYR A 267 -2.89 -10.23 -5.60
CA TYR A 267 -3.29 -9.07 -4.81
C TYR A 267 -2.05 -8.23 -4.48
N ILE A 268 -2.16 -6.92 -4.67
CA ILE A 268 -1.22 -5.94 -4.18
C ILE A 268 -1.97 -5.16 -3.11
N LEU A 269 -1.80 -5.59 -1.85
CA LEU A 269 -2.48 -4.98 -0.72
C LEU A 269 -1.67 -3.80 -0.20
N VAL A 270 -2.33 -2.67 -0.05
CA VAL A 270 -1.72 -1.40 0.35
C VAL A 270 -2.13 -1.09 1.78
N TYR A 271 -1.15 -0.94 2.66
CA TYR A 271 -1.34 -0.59 4.06
C TYR A 271 -0.57 0.68 4.39
N ARG A 272 -1.14 1.48 5.29
CA ARG A 272 -0.48 2.67 5.84
C ARG A 272 -0.19 2.46 7.32
N LYS A 273 1.02 2.76 7.74
CA LYS A 273 1.33 2.77 9.18
C LYS A 273 0.40 3.75 9.89
N ARG A 274 -0.36 3.24 10.87
CA ARG A 274 -1.42 4.01 11.57
C ARG A 274 -0.85 5.23 12.24
N THR A 275 -1.51 6.37 12.05
CA THR A 275 -1.11 7.65 12.59
C THR A 275 -2.30 8.58 12.69
N ALA A 276 -2.24 9.56 13.60
CA ALA A 276 -3.20 10.66 13.65
C ALA A 276 -3.01 11.69 12.53
N ARG A 277 -1.92 11.62 11.76
CA ARG A 277 -1.60 12.56 10.67
C ARG A 277 -2.41 12.22 9.42
N LEU A 278 -2.86 13.23 8.70
CA LEU A 278 -3.49 13.06 7.38
C LEU A 278 -2.49 12.51 6.35
N ILE A 279 -3.00 11.91 5.26
CA ILE A 279 -2.15 11.36 4.18
C ILE A 279 -1.26 12.45 3.56
N ASP A 280 -1.81 13.64 3.35
CA ASP A 280 -1.11 14.78 2.75
C ASP A 280 -0.08 15.44 3.69
N TRP A 281 0.00 15.03 4.97
CA TRP A 281 0.99 15.57 5.88
C TRP A 281 2.42 15.35 5.36
N ASN A 282 2.71 14.18 4.83
CA ASN A 282 4.03 13.86 4.27
C ASN A 282 4.39 14.77 3.08
N ILE A 283 3.40 15.14 2.26
CA ILE A 283 3.58 16.06 1.13
C ILE A 283 3.93 17.47 1.66
N ARG A 284 3.11 17.99 2.58
CA ARG A 284 3.25 19.37 3.08
C ARG A 284 4.45 19.57 4.00
N ALA A 285 4.82 18.57 4.77
CA ALA A 285 5.89 18.63 5.75
C ALA A 285 7.25 18.24 5.20
N HIS A 286 7.34 17.75 3.96
CA HIS A 286 8.60 17.38 3.34
C HIS A 286 9.51 18.60 3.21
N PRO A 287 10.78 18.55 3.67
CA PRO A 287 11.67 19.71 3.67
C PRO A 287 12.04 20.18 2.26
N ASP A 288 12.02 19.29 1.28
CA ASP A 288 12.31 19.55 -0.11
C ASP A 288 11.03 19.47 -0.95
N GLN A 289 10.43 20.62 -1.24
CA GLN A 289 9.19 20.73 -2.02
C GLN A 289 9.43 20.56 -3.53
N GLU A 290 10.65 20.83 -4.02
CA GLU A 290 11.02 20.61 -5.42
C GLU A 290 11.05 19.10 -5.71
N LEU A 291 11.58 18.31 -4.78
CA LEU A 291 11.61 16.86 -4.86
C LEU A 291 10.20 16.25 -4.81
N VAL A 292 9.31 16.83 -4.00
CA VAL A 292 7.89 16.43 -3.95
C VAL A 292 7.23 16.70 -5.31
N GLU A 293 7.41 17.89 -5.87
CA GLU A 293 6.84 18.23 -7.18
C GLU A 293 7.44 17.35 -8.30
N ALA A 294 8.74 17.11 -8.29
CA ALA A 294 9.41 16.23 -9.24
C ALA A 294 8.98 14.75 -9.11
N SER A 295 8.32 14.40 -8.01
CA SER A 295 7.78 13.04 -7.77
C SER A 295 6.34 12.88 -8.21
N ARG A 296 5.70 13.92 -8.75
CA ARG A 296 4.32 13.85 -9.22
C ARG A 296 4.17 12.80 -10.31
N ILE A 297 3.06 12.09 -10.24
CA ILE A 297 2.68 11.09 -11.22
C ILE A 297 2.13 11.82 -12.46
N GLY A 298 2.49 11.35 -13.66
CA GLY A 298 1.98 11.90 -14.91
C GLY A 298 0.48 11.69 -15.11
N ASP A 299 -0.10 12.35 -16.09
CA ASP A 299 -1.55 12.30 -16.36
C ASP A 299 -2.03 10.95 -16.92
N ASP A 300 -1.13 10.11 -17.37
CA ASP A 300 -1.36 8.76 -17.93
C ASP A 300 -1.32 7.63 -16.88
N TYR A 301 -1.39 7.99 -15.59
CA TYR A 301 -1.39 6.99 -14.51
C TYR A 301 -2.58 6.04 -14.55
N GLU A 302 -2.38 4.83 -14.00
CA GLU A 302 -3.46 3.85 -13.87
C GLU A 302 -4.52 4.34 -12.87
N ARG A 303 -5.75 4.52 -13.36
CA ARG A 303 -6.87 5.09 -12.58
C ARG A 303 -7.76 4.05 -11.92
N THR A 304 -7.53 2.78 -12.24
CA THR A 304 -8.29 1.66 -11.69
C THR A 304 -7.40 0.81 -10.80
N ASN A 305 -8.01 0.06 -9.89
CA ASN A 305 -7.27 -0.91 -9.09
C ASN A 305 -7.01 -2.24 -9.82
N ILE A 306 -7.23 -2.32 -11.13
CA ILE A 306 -6.92 -3.49 -11.96
C ILE A 306 -5.74 -3.15 -12.86
N TRP A 307 -4.56 -3.69 -12.53
CA TRP A 307 -3.33 -3.46 -13.27
C TRP A 307 -3.03 -4.63 -14.20
N ARG A 308 -3.05 -4.39 -15.51
CA ARG A 308 -2.74 -5.39 -16.54
C ARG A 308 -1.27 -5.31 -16.88
N ILE A 309 -0.48 -6.19 -16.26
CA ILE A 309 0.98 -6.23 -16.42
C ILE A 309 1.41 -7.65 -16.79
N THR A 310 2.21 -7.78 -17.83
CA THR A 310 2.75 -9.07 -18.27
C THR A 310 3.73 -9.62 -17.23
N PRO A 311 3.61 -10.89 -16.81
CA PRO A 311 4.56 -11.51 -15.89
C PRO A 311 5.97 -11.53 -16.47
N ALA A 312 6.95 -11.27 -15.60
CA ALA A 312 8.35 -11.47 -15.94
C ALA A 312 8.77 -12.95 -15.76
N HIS A 313 9.80 -13.33 -16.46
CA HIS A 313 10.45 -14.62 -16.30
C HIS A 313 11.96 -14.42 -16.26
N ASP A 314 12.60 -14.95 -15.23
CA ASP A 314 14.06 -15.03 -15.14
C ASP A 314 14.45 -16.47 -14.76
N PRO A 315 15.28 -17.15 -15.56
CA PRO A 315 15.67 -18.53 -15.27
C PRO A 315 16.50 -18.66 -13.98
N ARG A 316 17.06 -17.56 -13.49
CA ARG A 316 17.88 -17.52 -12.28
C ARG A 316 17.04 -17.54 -10.99
N HIS A 317 15.76 -17.07 -11.10
CA HIS A 317 14.84 -17.00 -9.97
C HIS A 317 13.44 -17.46 -10.36
N PRO A 318 12.85 -18.41 -9.65
CA PRO A 318 11.62 -19.07 -10.07
C PRO A 318 10.34 -18.23 -9.90
N ALA A 319 10.37 -17.14 -9.14
CA ALA A 319 9.19 -16.36 -8.80
C ALA A 319 9.51 -14.87 -8.67
N ILE A 320 9.62 -14.20 -9.80
CA ILE A 320 9.78 -12.74 -9.84
C ILE A 320 8.49 -12.07 -10.29
N PHE A 321 8.25 -10.87 -9.80
CA PHE A 321 7.29 -9.95 -10.40
C PHE A 321 7.98 -9.00 -11.39
N PRO A 322 7.25 -8.41 -12.35
CA PRO A 322 7.83 -7.49 -13.33
C PRO A 322 8.40 -6.24 -12.68
N VAL A 323 9.48 -5.71 -13.25
CA VAL A 323 10.05 -4.41 -12.82
C VAL A 323 9.00 -3.30 -12.96
N GLU A 324 8.18 -3.31 -14.03
CA GLU A 324 7.07 -2.38 -14.23
C GLU A 324 6.10 -2.34 -13.04
N LEU A 325 5.78 -3.49 -12.44
CA LEU A 325 4.94 -3.56 -11.25
C LEU A 325 5.58 -2.80 -10.08
N ALA A 326 6.89 -3.04 -9.86
CA ALA A 326 7.64 -2.37 -8.81
C ALA A 326 7.77 -0.87 -9.09
N GLU A 327 8.06 -0.47 -10.31
CA GLU A 327 8.14 0.94 -10.71
C GLU A 327 6.81 1.66 -10.44
N ARG A 328 5.68 1.03 -10.75
CA ARG A 328 4.35 1.60 -10.52
C ARG A 328 4.06 1.78 -9.02
N VAL A 329 4.30 0.75 -8.20
CA VAL A 329 4.14 0.84 -6.75
C VAL A 329 5.04 1.93 -6.16
N ILE A 330 6.33 1.94 -6.52
CA ILE A 330 7.30 2.90 -5.98
C ILE A 330 6.93 4.33 -6.38
N SER A 331 6.51 4.56 -7.63
CA SER A 331 6.08 5.88 -8.09
C SER A 331 4.86 6.39 -7.33
N TYR A 332 3.90 5.52 -6.99
CA TYR A 332 2.64 5.94 -6.38
C TYR A 332 2.74 6.13 -4.87
N TYR A 333 3.71 5.50 -4.19
CA TYR A 333 3.77 5.48 -2.74
C TYR A 333 5.08 6.04 -2.14
N SER A 334 5.95 6.66 -2.96
CA SER A 334 7.19 7.27 -2.47
C SER A 334 7.60 8.52 -3.25
N PHE A 335 8.42 9.38 -2.63
CA PHE A 335 9.08 10.50 -3.30
C PHE A 335 10.45 10.10 -3.83
N LYS A 336 10.99 10.85 -4.79
CA LYS A 336 12.40 10.74 -5.20
C LYS A 336 13.29 10.98 -3.97
N GLY A 337 14.39 10.22 -3.88
CA GLY A 337 15.26 10.26 -2.69
C GLY A 337 14.80 9.44 -1.49
N ASP A 338 13.56 8.93 -1.46
CA ASP A 338 13.05 8.04 -0.42
C ASP A 338 13.80 6.70 -0.38
N VAL A 339 13.76 6.03 0.77
CA VAL A 339 14.31 4.67 0.96
C VAL A 339 13.20 3.64 0.82
N VAL A 340 13.35 2.76 -0.17
CA VAL A 340 12.45 1.62 -0.41
C VAL A 340 13.08 0.37 0.19
N LEU A 341 12.36 -0.29 1.10
CA LEU A 341 12.79 -1.51 1.78
C LEU A 341 12.08 -2.72 1.18
N ASP A 342 12.85 -3.75 0.84
CA ASP A 342 12.33 -5.09 0.50
C ASP A 342 12.96 -6.14 1.40
N PRO A 343 12.21 -6.71 2.37
CA PRO A 343 12.71 -7.72 3.28
C PRO A 343 12.82 -9.14 2.67
N PHE A 344 12.36 -9.34 1.43
CA PHE A 344 12.42 -10.62 0.70
C PHE A 344 12.85 -10.39 -0.74
N ALA A 345 14.04 -9.79 -0.91
CA ALA A 345 14.44 -9.12 -2.14
C ALA A 345 14.68 -10.06 -3.35
N GLY A 346 14.92 -11.36 -3.14
CA GLY A 346 15.23 -12.28 -4.22
C GLY A 346 16.43 -11.80 -5.05
N ILE A 347 16.22 -11.61 -6.35
CA ILE A 347 17.25 -11.06 -7.25
C ILE A 347 17.22 -9.53 -7.37
N GLY A 348 16.47 -8.82 -6.51
CA GLY A 348 16.53 -7.36 -6.36
C GLY A 348 15.64 -6.54 -7.29
N THR A 349 14.51 -7.07 -7.73
CA THR A 349 13.57 -6.36 -8.63
C THR A 349 13.15 -4.99 -8.07
N VAL A 350 12.87 -4.90 -6.76
CA VAL A 350 12.53 -3.64 -6.08
C VAL A 350 13.68 -2.65 -6.12
N GLY A 351 14.91 -3.11 -5.87
CA GLY A 351 16.11 -2.25 -5.93
C GLY A 351 16.37 -1.69 -7.33
N LYS A 352 16.17 -2.52 -8.36
CA LYS A 352 16.28 -2.10 -9.75
C LYS A 352 15.24 -1.01 -10.09
N ALA A 353 14.00 -1.20 -9.69
CA ALA A 353 12.94 -0.22 -9.89
C ALA A 353 13.20 1.07 -9.12
N ALA A 354 13.60 0.96 -7.84
CA ALA A 354 13.93 2.11 -7.00
C ALA A 354 15.06 2.96 -7.62
N SER A 355 16.12 2.32 -8.10
CA SER A 355 17.25 2.99 -8.75
C SER A 355 16.82 3.78 -9.98
N ARG A 356 16.01 3.20 -10.85
CA ARG A 356 15.51 3.84 -12.08
C ARG A 356 14.65 5.06 -11.79
N LEU A 357 13.99 5.06 -10.64
CA LEU A 357 13.09 6.11 -10.22
C LEU A 357 13.75 7.14 -9.28
N ALA A 358 15.09 7.13 -9.16
CA ALA A 358 15.84 7.98 -8.25
C ALA A 358 15.43 7.83 -6.78
N ARG A 359 15.11 6.60 -6.35
CA ARG A 359 14.91 6.22 -4.95
C ARG A 359 16.10 5.39 -4.49
N ARG A 360 16.35 5.44 -3.18
CA ARG A 360 17.33 4.56 -2.54
C ARG A 360 16.67 3.24 -2.15
N PHE A 361 17.47 2.22 -1.87
CA PHE A 361 16.93 0.91 -1.50
C PHE A 361 17.68 0.27 -0.32
N VAL A 362 16.96 -0.56 0.41
CA VAL A 362 17.51 -1.55 1.36
C VAL A 362 16.90 -2.89 0.99
N LEU A 363 17.73 -3.82 0.54
CA LEU A 363 17.34 -5.15 0.07
C LEU A 363 17.86 -6.19 1.04
N ILE A 364 16.97 -7.05 1.55
CA ILE A 364 17.36 -8.14 2.48
C ILE A 364 17.03 -9.46 1.82
N GLU A 365 18.01 -10.36 1.77
CA GLU A 365 17.88 -11.69 1.20
C GLU A 365 18.73 -12.70 2.00
N GLN A 366 18.13 -13.84 2.33
CA GLN A 366 18.83 -14.87 3.10
C GLN A 366 19.68 -15.79 2.22
N ASP A 367 19.27 -16.02 0.95
CA ASP A 367 19.99 -16.89 0.02
C ASP A 367 21.18 -16.14 -0.57
N ALA A 368 22.38 -16.56 -0.19
CA ALA A 368 23.64 -15.98 -0.69
C ALA A 368 23.77 -16.03 -2.23
N LYS A 369 23.12 -16.99 -2.90
CA LYS A 369 23.09 -17.08 -4.36
C LYS A 369 22.35 -15.88 -4.96
N TYR A 370 21.19 -15.50 -4.43
CA TYR A 370 20.44 -14.35 -4.90
C TYR A 370 21.13 -13.04 -4.55
N VAL A 371 21.77 -12.97 -3.37
CA VAL A 371 22.61 -11.82 -3.01
C VAL A 371 23.75 -11.62 -4.00
N ALA A 372 24.43 -12.68 -4.42
CA ALA A 372 25.49 -12.59 -5.43
C ALA A 372 24.97 -12.06 -6.76
N ILE A 373 23.78 -12.51 -7.20
CA ILE A 373 23.12 -11.99 -8.40
C ILE A 373 22.81 -10.49 -8.26
N MET A 374 22.27 -10.06 -7.12
CA MET A 374 21.99 -8.64 -6.88
C MET A 374 23.25 -7.78 -6.93
N CYS A 375 24.34 -8.24 -6.32
CA CYS A 375 25.62 -7.52 -6.33
C CYS A 375 26.21 -7.34 -7.74
N GLU A 376 25.98 -8.28 -8.65
CA GLU A 376 26.38 -8.13 -10.05
C GLU A 376 25.40 -7.19 -10.81
N GLU A 377 24.10 -7.36 -10.61
CA GLU A 377 23.08 -6.55 -11.29
C GLU A 377 23.16 -5.07 -10.88
N VAL A 378 23.49 -4.76 -9.63
CA VAL A 378 23.63 -3.38 -9.10
C VAL A 378 24.63 -2.57 -9.93
N LYS A 379 25.68 -3.19 -10.44
CA LYS A 379 26.66 -2.54 -11.32
C LYS A 379 26.02 -2.01 -12.62
N VAL A 380 24.98 -2.71 -13.10
CA VAL A 380 24.21 -2.31 -14.27
C VAL A 380 23.18 -1.25 -13.90
N TRP A 381 22.50 -1.38 -12.75
CA TRP A 381 21.44 -0.43 -12.35
C TRP A 381 21.97 0.96 -12.02
N LEU A 382 23.11 1.04 -11.33
CA LEU A 382 23.67 2.27 -10.78
C LEU A 382 24.92 2.74 -11.54
N GLY A 383 25.49 1.94 -12.43
CA GLY A 383 26.70 2.31 -13.16
C GLY A 383 27.84 2.73 -12.20
N LYS A 384 28.30 3.97 -12.32
CA LYS A 384 29.39 4.50 -11.46
C LYS A 384 29.02 4.56 -9.97
N ASP A 385 27.73 4.73 -9.66
CA ASP A 385 27.26 4.82 -8.27
C ASP A 385 27.15 3.45 -7.57
N ALA A 386 27.35 2.36 -8.29
CA ALA A 386 27.39 1.01 -7.72
C ALA A 386 28.46 0.86 -6.61
N ALA A 387 29.54 1.61 -6.70
CA ALA A 387 30.60 1.63 -5.68
C ALA A 387 30.13 2.21 -4.32
N GLN A 388 29.01 2.92 -4.30
CA GLN A 388 28.42 3.50 -3.08
C GLN A 388 27.43 2.54 -2.39
N VAL A 389 27.13 1.39 -2.99
CA VAL A 389 26.26 0.38 -2.39
C VAL A 389 27.00 -0.37 -1.30
N THR A 390 26.39 -0.43 -0.14
CA THR A 390 26.93 -1.20 0.99
C THR A 390 26.39 -2.61 0.97
N THR A 391 27.28 -3.59 1.05
CA THR A 391 26.93 -5.00 1.24
C THR A 391 27.21 -5.39 2.68
N ILE A 392 26.19 -5.95 3.34
CA ILE A 392 26.29 -6.40 4.74
C ILE A 392 26.06 -7.91 4.75
N ASN A 393 27.01 -8.65 5.32
CA ASN A 393 26.83 -10.07 5.60
C ASN A 393 26.47 -10.25 7.07
N CYS A 394 25.26 -10.68 7.32
CA CYS A 394 24.80 -11.03 8.65
C CYS A 394 25.11 -12.51 8.88
N ALA A 395 26.30 -12.79 9.44
CA ALA A 395 26.77 -14.16 9.74
C ALA A 395 25.78 -14.91 10.64
N PRO A 396 25.73 -16.26 10.58
CA PRO A 396 24.90 -17.05 11.46
C PRO A 396 25.36 -16.95 12.92
N ILE A 397 24.41 -16.66 13.79
CA ILE A 397 24.40 -16.91 15.25
C ILE A 397 25.73 -16.55 16.02
N GLY A 398 25.93 -15.29 16.31
CA GLY A 398 27.00 -14.86 17.23
C GLY A 398 27.17 -13.37 17.41
N ASP A 399 27.04 -12.61 16.33
CA ASP A 399 27.49 -11.22 16.31
C ASP A 399 26.30 -10.19 16.25
N PHE A 400 25.30 -10.38 17.10
CA PHE A 400 24.12 -9.48 17.14
C PHE A 400 24.46 -8.07 17.65
N ILE A 401 25.57 -7.92 18.39
CA ILE A 401 25.95 -6.63 18.99
C ILE A 401 26.53 -5.66 17.95
N GLY A 402 27.10 -6.17 16.86
CA GLY A 402 27.70 -5.35 15.80
C GLY A 402 26.75 -4.77 14.75
N LEU A 403 25.54 -5.33 14.55
CA LEU A 403 24.61 -4.90 13.51
C LEU A 403 24.14 -3.44 13.66
N SER A 404 23.86 -3.01 14.89
CA SER A 404 23.47 -1.63 15.18
C SER A 404 24.59 -0.63 14.83
N ASP A 405 25.83 -1.00 15.02
CA ASP A 405 26.98 -0.15 14.73
C ASP A 405 27.34 -0.16 13.24
N THR A 406 27.14 -1.30 12.56
CA THR A 406 27.25 -1.39 11.10
C THR A 406 26.23 -0.49 10.41
N TRP A 407 24.98 -0.45 10.88
CA TRP A 407 23.96 0.46 10.35
C TRP A 407 24.27 1.93 10.63
N LYS A 408 24.85 2.28 11.79
CA LYS A 408 25.29 3.64 12.10
C LYS A 408 26.40 4.14 11.15
N GLN A 409 27.26 3.25 10.67
CA GLN A 409 28.29 3.59 9.68
C GLN A 409 27.75 3.76 8.28
N ASN A 410 26.55 3.23 7.99
CA ASN A 410 25.87 3.26 6.70
C ASN A 410 24.96 4.49 6.49
N VAL A 411 25.09 5.50 7.33
CA VAL A 411 24.27 6.71 7.26
C VAL A 411 24.98 7.74 6.37
N ILE A 412 24.22 8.47 5.58
CA ILE A 412 24.72 9.64 4.87
C ILE A 412 25.08 10.68 5.94
N LYS A 413 26.34 11.06 6.05
CA LYS A 413 26.77 12.15 6.94
C LYS A 413 26.25 13.47 6.38
N GLU A 414 25.72 14.35 7.23
CA GLU A 414 25.37 15.71 6.86
C GLU A 414 26.58 16.37 6.19
N GLY A 415 26.39 16.94 4.99
CA GLY A 415 27.45 17.57 4.19
C GLY A 415 28.03 16.73 3.05
N SER A 416 27.56 15.51 2.83
CA SER A 416 27.85 14.78 1.57
C SER A 416 27.04 15.37 0.42
N PRO A 417 27.61 15.46 -0.81
CA PRO A 417 26.91 16.08 -1.92
C PRO A 417 25.55 15.43 -2.16
N SER A 418 24.52 16.26 -2.23
CA SER A 418 23.17 15.88 -2.62
C SER A 418 23.21 15.15 -3.96
N TYR A 419 22.37 14.13 -4.11
CA TYR A 419 22.14 13.42 -5.36
C TYR A 419 21.85 14.44 -6.47
N GLU A 420 22.79 14.68 -7.38
CA GLU A 420 22.51 15.41 -8.59
C GLU A 420 21.63 14.53 -9.47
N VAL A 421 20.38 14.94 -9.60
CA VAL A 421 19.45 14.36 -10.58
C VAL A 421 19.97 14.76 -11.96
N SER A 422 20.63 13.83 -12.66
CA SER A 422 20.95 14.03 -14.06
C SER A 422 19.65 14.18 -14.84
N SER A 423 19.40 15.38 -15.35
CA SER A 423 18.32 15.68 -16.30
C SER A 423 18.74 15.25 -17.70
N ASP A 424 18.86 13.94 -17.93
CA ASP A 424 18.95 13.44 -19.29
C ASP A 424 17.53 13.33 -19.86
N SER A 425 17.19 14.33 -20.64
CA SER A 425 16.08 14.33 -21.58
C SER A 425 16.42 13.36 -22.70
N ASP A 426 15.97 12.13 -22.62
CA ASP A 426 16.01 11.18 -23.74
C ASP A 426 15.12 11.68 -24.87
N GLN A 427 15.76 12.27 -25.88
CA GLN A 427 15.20 12.38 -27.21
C GLN A 427 15.25 10.97 -27.84
N HIS A 428 14.16 10.24 -27.81
CA HIS A 428 13.96 9.11 -28.70
C HIS A 428 13.63 9.62 -30.10
N GLU A 429 14.63 9.68 -30.94
CA GLU A 429 14.43 9.69 -32.39
C GLU A 429 13.82 8.35 -32.83
N VAL A 430 12.66 8.47 -33.46
CA VAL A 430 11.96 7.39 -34.16
C VAL A 430 12.65 7.19 -35.52
N HIS A 431 13.16 6.01 -35.73
CA HIS A 431 13.36 5.44 -37.06
C HIS A 431 12.75 4.04 -37.15
#